data_0dea72fb6c5a5488f81189fe71055e68
#
_entry.id   0dea72fb6c5a5488f81189fe71055e68
#
_cell.length_a   1.000
_cell.length_b   1.000
_cell.length_c   1.000
_cell.angle_alpha   90.00
_cell.angle_beta   90.00
_cell.angle_gamma   90.00
#
_symmetry.space_group_name_H-M   'P 1'
#
loop_
_entity.id
_entity.type
_entity.pdbx_description
1 polymer ?
#
loop_
_entity_poly.entity_id
_entity_poly.type
_entity_poly.pdbx_seq_one_letter_code
_entity_poly.pdbx_strand_id
1 'polypeptide(L)'
;MRRVGVLLSAEQSSMVNELDSALRAQGLSLVYATLTPDERLITPLEAVLTEADLLLALPDPLVFNRNTAQSLFLTSYRYRDPVLGYSRSLTRAGALLSLHSSPAQIGRQAAEWISSAMQGGTVRLPPPAYPSYFSVSINDQVARSLGFILPPEADLEKRLEGRN
;
A
#
# COMPACT_ATOMS: atom_id res chain seq x y z
N MET A 1 -14.02 -10.65 1.12
CA MET A 1 -12.82 -10.03 1.68
C MET A 1 -13.23 -8.93 2.64
N ARG A 2 -12.93 -9.09 3.92
CA ARG A 2 -13.24 -8.10 4.97
C ARG A 2 -12.08 -7.89 5.94
N ARG A 3 -11.12 -8.81 5.98
CA ARG A 3 -9.99 -8.77 6.90
C ARG A 3 -8.73 -8.38 6.13
N VAL A 4 -8.16 -7.24 6.53
CA VAL A 4 -6.96 -6.67 5.92
C VAL A 4 -5.77 -7.02 6.79
N GLY A 5 -4.85 -7.81 6.25
CA GLY A 5 -3.60 -8.17 6.91
C GLY A 5 -2.55 -7.08 6.74
N VAL A 6 -1.81 -6.80 7.78
CA VAL A 6 -0.68 -5.88 7.77
C VAL A 6 0.48 -6.48 8.57
N LEU A 7 1.67 -6.42 8.00
CA LEU A 7 2.91 -6.72 8.72
C LEU A 7 3.74 -5.45 8.78
N LEU A 8 4.19 -5.08 9.95
CA LEU A 8 4.95 -3.85 10.19
C LEU A 8 6.04 -4.07 11.25
N SER A 9 7.06 -3.23 11.23
CA SER A 9 8.07 -3.23 12.27
C SER A 9 7.49 -2.68 13.58
N ALA A 10 8.10 -3.04 14.71
CA ALA A 10 7.72 -2.52 16.02
C ALA A 10 7.79 -0.98 16.08
N GLU A 11 8.71 -0.38 15.31
CA GLU A 11 8.87 1.09 15.21
C GLU A 11 7.64 1.77 14.58
N GLN A 12 6.93 1.07 13.69
CA GLN A 12 5.74 1.59 13.01
C GLN A 12 4.42 1.20 13.69
N SER A 13 4.47 0.58 14.86
CA SER A 13 3.28 0.13 15.60
C SER A 13 2.29 1.26 15.95
N SER A 14 2.75 2.50 16.02
CA SER A 14 1.89 3.69 16.23
C SER A 14 0.83 3.87 15.12
N MET A 15 1.07 3.38 13.90
CA MET A 15 0.13 3.43 12.78
C MET A 15 -1.06 2.49 12.93
N VAL A 16 -0.99 1.49 13.79
CA VAL A 16 -2.02 0.44 13.93
C VAL A 16 -3.39 1.05 14.28
N ASN A 17 -3.44 1.99 15.21
CA ASN A 17 -4.71 2.60 15.64
C ASN A 17 -5.35 3.44 14.51
N GLU A 18 -4.54 4.15 13.74
CA GLU A 18 -5.01 4.94 12.59
C GLU A 18 -5.54 4.01 11.49
N LEU A 19 -4.80 2.95 11.16
CA LEU A 19 -5.20 1.93 10.20
C LEU A 19 -6.49 1.22 10.61
N ASP A 20 -6.60 0.78 11.86
CA ASP A 20 -7.79 0.11 12.37
C ASP A 20 -9.02 1.03 12.29
N SER A 21 -8.86 2.29 12.69
CA SER A 21 -9.94 3.28 12.60
C SER A 21 -10.38 3.52 11.14
N ALA A 22 -9.43 3.69 10.23
CA ALA A 22 -9.70 3.90 8.81
C ALA A 22 -10.40 2.68 8.16
N LEU A 23 -9.94 1.47 8.49
CA LEU A 23 -10.53 0.23 7.97
C LEU A 23 -11.94 0.00 8.51
N ARG A 24 -12.17 0.21 9.82
CA ARG A 24 -13.50 0.10 10.44
C ARG A 24 -14.50 1.07 9.82
N ALA A 25 -14.09 2.28 9.49
CA ALA A 25 -14.95 3.25 8.80
C ALA A 25 -15.43 2.75 7.43
N GLN A 26 -14.72 1.78 6.82
CA GLN A 26 -15.09 1.12 5.57
C GLN A 26 -15.73 -0.26 5.77
N GLY A 27 -16.05 -0.66 7.00
CA GLY A 27 -16.61 -1.98 7.33
C GLY A 27 -15.61 -3.13 7.19
N LEU A 28 -14.31 -2.81 7.26
CA LEU A 28 -13.21 -3.78 7.24
C LEU A 28 -12.62 -3.96 8.64
N SER A 29 -11.89 -5.04 8.86
CA SER A 29 -11.16 -5.30 10.09
C SER A 29 -9.67 -5.47 9.82
N LEU A 30 -8.84 -5.05 10.77
CA LEU A 30 -7.40 -5.16 10.73
C LEU A 30 -6.95 -6.47 11.41
N VAL A 31 -6.07 -7.20 10.73
CA VAL A 31 -5.27 -8.30 11.29
C VAL A 31 -3.81 -7.88 11.15
N TYR A 32 -3.04 -7.87 12.21
CA TYR A 32 -1.65 -7.43 12.10
C TYR A 32 -0.71 -8.24 12.97
N ALA A 33 0.56 -8.25 12.57
CA ALA A 33 1.66 -8.69 13.39
C ALA A 33 2.82 -7.69 13.29
N THR A 34 3.61 -7.62 14.34
CA THR A 34 4.83 -6.82 14.36
C THR A 34 6.04 -7.71 14.14
N LEU A 35 7.01 -7.19 13.39
CA LEU A 35 8.29 -7.83 13.11
C LEU A 35 9.39 -7.10 13.86
N THR A 36 10.20 -7.84 14.61
CA THR A 36 11.44 -7.32 15.21
C THR A 36 12.64 -7.66 14.31
N PRO A 37 13.77 -6.92 14.41
CA PRO A 37 14.94 -7.15 13.58
C PRO A 37 15.53 -8.58 13.65
N ASP A 38 15.35 -9.23 14.80
CA ASP A 38 15.87 -10.58 15.08
C ASP A 38 14.90 -11.70 14.68
N GLU A 39 13.67 -11.36 14.32
CA GLU A 39 12.64 -12.32 13.91
C GLU A 39 12.73 -12.70 12.44
N ARG A 40 12.43 -13.97 12.15
CA ARG A 40 12.23 -14.41 10.76
C ARG A 40 10.87 -13.96 10.27
N LEU A 41 10.84 -13.26 9.15
CA LEU A 41 9.65 -12.73 8.48
C LEU A 41 8.49 -13.75 8.36
N ILE A 42 8.81 -15.01 8.10
CA ILE A 42 7.80 -16.01 7.68
C ILE A 42 6.80 -16.30 8.79
N THR A 43 7.23 -16.46 10.03
CA THR A 43 6.32 -16.81 11.15
C THR A 43 5.23 -15.75 11.39
N PRO A 44 5.56 -14.46 11.59
CA PRO A 44 4.53 -13.43 11.75
C PRO A 44 3.71 -13.20 10.47
N LEU A 45 4.32 -13.38 9.29
CA LEU A 45 3.59 -13.29 8.02
C LEU A 45 2.52 -14.39 7.91
N GLU A 46 2.86 -15.65 8.19
CA GLU A 46 1.90 -16.77 8.14
C GLU A 46 0.79 -16.60 9.18
N ALA A 47 1.10 -16.08 10.37
CA ALA A 47 0.07 -15.77 11.37
C ALA A 47 -0.95 -14.77 10.84
N VAL A 48 -0.50 -13.70 10.16
CA VAL A 48 -1.40 -12.72 9.53
C VAL A 48 -2.19 -13.34 8.39
N LEU A 49 -1.53 -14.07 7.47
CA LEU A 49 -2.17 -14.65 6.29
C LEU A 49 -3.21 -15.75 6.61
N THR A 50 -3.06 -16.42 7.75
CA THR A 50 -4.05 -17.41 8.21
C THR A 50 -5.41 -16.79 8.52
N GLU A 51 -5.43 -15.53 8.92
CA GLU A 51 -6.64 -14.82 9.33
C GLU A 51 -7.10 -13.75 8.35
N ALA A 52 -6.21 -13.21 7.53
CA ALA A 52 -6.49 -12.16 6.59
C ALA A 52 -7.17 -12.70 5.31
N ASP A 53 -7.74 -11.80 4.52
CA ASP A 53 -8.25 -12.07 3.16
C ASP A 53 -7.38 -11.39 2.08
N LEU A 54 -6.50 -10.50 2.50
CA LEU A 54 -5.51 -9.82 1.67
C LEU A 54 -4.40 -9.22 2.57
N LEU A 55 -3.22 -8.98 2.01
CA LEU A 55 -2.12 -8.30 2.68
C LEU A 55 -1.96 -6.88 2.12
N LEU A 56 -2.05 -5.87 2.97
CA LEU A 56 -1.73 -4.48 2.63
C LEU A 56 -0.26 -4.20 2.96
N ALA A 57 0.52 -3.95 1.93
CA ALA A 57 1.92 -3.55 2.08
C ALA A 57 2.02 -2.07 2.50
N LEU A 58 2.79 -1.82 3.53
CA LEU A 58 3.17 -0.48 3.97
C LEU A 58 4.65 -0.22 3.66
N PRO A 59 5.08 1.03 3.50
CA PRO A 59 6.48 1.37 3.26
C PRO A 59 7.32 1.17 4.53
N ASP A 60 7.63 -0.08 4.81
CA ASP A 60 8.43 -0.51 5.96
C ASP A 60 9.68 -1.24 5.47
N PRO A 61 10.90 -0.68 5.65
CA PRO A 61 12.13 -1.28 5.16
C PRO A 61 12.50 -2.61 5.81
N LEU A 62 12.01 -2.89 7.03
CA LEU A 62 12.24 -4.18 7.69
C LEU A 62 11.40 -5.27 7.03
N VAL A 63 10.18 -4.95 6.63
CA VAL A 63 9.23 -5.90 6.03
C VAL A 63 9.42 -6.00 4.51
N PHE A 64 9.48 -4.86 3.81
CA PHE A 64 9.53 -4.82 2.34
C PHE A 64 10.90 -4.33 1.84
N ASN A 65 11.82 -5.25 1.66
CA ASN A 65 13.14 -5.02 1.10
C ASN A 65 13.52 -6.11 0.09
N ARG A 66 14.69 -5.99 -0.53
CA ARG A 66 15.15 -6.95 -1.55
C ARG A 66 15.32 -8.39 -1.04
N ASN A 67 15.62 -8.56 0.25
CA ASN A 67 15.87 -9.88 0.84
C ASN A 67 14.57 -10.57 1.26
N THR A 68 13.54 -9.80 1.61
CA THR A 68 12.27 -10.29 2.13
C THR A 68 11.19 -10.42 1.07
N ALA A 69 11.20 -9.56 0.04
CA ALA A 69 10.14 -9.43 -0.94
C ALA A 69 9.77 -10.77 -1.62
N GLN A 70 10.77 -11.53 -2.07
CA GLN A 70 10.51 -12.80 -2.74
C GLN A 70 9.79 -13.79 -1.82
N SER A 71 10.28 -13.98 -0.60
CA SER A 71 9.68 -14.89 0.37
C SER A 71 8.26 -14.44 0.75
N LEU A 72 8.06 -13.13 0.91
CA LEU A 72 6.75 -12.55 1.23
C LEU A 72 5.73 -12.84 0.12
N PHE A 73 6.05 -12.54 -1.14
CA PHE A 73 5.12 -12.77 -2.24
C PHE A 73 4.84 -14.25 -2.47
N LEU A 74 5.87 -15.12 -2.37
CA LEU A 74 5.67 -16.57 -2.50
C LEU A 74 4.79 -17.12 -1.38
N THR A 75 4.98 -16.67 -0.14
CA THR A 75 4.17 -17.10 0.99
C THR A 75 2.73 -16.62 0.83
N SER A 76 2.50 -15.33 0.55
CA SER A 76 1.15 -14.79 0.31
C SER A 76 0.44 -15.52 -0.83
N TYR A 77 1.16 -15.85 -1.91
CA TYR A 77 0.62 -16.62 -3.03
C TYR A 77 0.18 -18.03 -2.61
N ARG A 78 0.95 -18.71 -1.75
CA ARG A 78 0.59 -20.05 -1.21
C ARG A 78 -0.69 -20.00 -0.38
N TYR A 79 -0.90 -18.94 0.37
CA TYR A 79 -2.14 -18.69 1.13
C TYR A 79 -3.29 -18.18 0.24
N ARG A 80 -3.01 -17.89 -1.05
CA ARG A 80 -3.94 -17.30 -2.01
C ARG A 80 -4.40 -15.88 -1.62
N ASP A 81 -3.65 -15.22 -0.78
CA ASP A 81 -3.91 -13.85 -0.34
C ASP A 81 -3.22 -12.84 -1.26
N PRO A 82 -4.00 -11.98 -1.94
CA PRO A 82 -3.43 -10.95 -2.77
C PRO A 82 -2.71 -9.91 -1.94
N VAL A 83 -1.59 -9.40 -2.46
CA VAL A 83 -0.86 -8.28 -1.86
C VAL A 83 -1.24 -6.99 -2.57
N LEU A 84 -1.67 -5.98 -1.80
CA LEU A 84 -1.85 -4.61 -2.27
C LEU A 84 -0.61 -3.80 -1.94
N GLY A 85 0.04 -3.23 -2.95
CA GLY A 85 1.32 -2.55 -2.82
C GLY A 85 1.21 -1.02 -2.85
N TYR A 86 2.29 -0.37 -2.49
CA TYR A 86 2.46 1.09 -2.51
C TYR A 86 3.39 1.59 -3.62
N SER A 87 3.84 0.71 -4.50
CA SER A 87 4.73 1.09 -5.60
C SER A 87 4.58 0.18 -6.82
N ARG A 88 4.87 0.72 -8.00
CA ARG A 88 4.90 -0.06 -9.24
C ARG A 88 5.93 -1.20 -9.19
N SER A 89 7.00 -1.04 -8.42
CA SER A 89 8.01 -2.09 -8.23
C SER A 89 7.45 -3.29 -7.49
N LEU A 90 6.57 -3.09 -6.49
CA LEU A 90 5.89 -4.19 -5.79
C LEU A 90 4.93 -4.94 -6.72
N THR A 91 4.19 -4.23 -7.58
CA THR A 91 3.35 -4.88 -8.59
C THR A 91 4.17 -5.78 -9.51
N ARG A 92 5.34 -5.30 -9.98
CA ARG A 92 6.25 -6.11 -10.80
C ARG A 92 6.85 -7.30 -10.04
N ALA A 93 7.04 -7.16 -8.73
CA ALA A 93 7.61 -8.20 -7.89
C ALA A 93 6.60 -9.29 -7.48
N GLY A 94 5.28 -9.04 -7.60
CA GLY A 94 4.25 -10.02 -7.27
C GLY A 94 3.01 -9.49 -6.55
N ALA A 95 2.91 -8.20 -6.26
CA ALA A 95 1.67 -7.64 -5.74
C ALA A 95 0.57 -7.70 -6.80
N LEU A 96 -0.68 -7.91 -6.38
CA LEU A 96 -1.85 -7.94 -7.26
C LEU A 96 -2.06 -6.59 -7.92
N LEU A 97 -2.04 -5.54 -7.13
CA LEU A 97 -2.10 -4.16 -7.58
C LEU A 97 -1.34 -3.24 -6.60
N SER A 98 -1.00 -2.06 -7.08
CA SER A 98 -0.42 -1.01 -6.22
C SER A 98 -1.04 0.35 -6.53
N LEU A 99 -1.26 1.13 -5.46
CA LEU A 99 -1.56 2.56 -5.54
C LEU A 99 -0.29 3.34 -5.24
N HIS A 100 0.12 4.22 -6.14
CA HIS A 100 1.39 4.93 -5.99
C HIS A 100 1.38 6.28 -6.71
N SER A 101 2.24 7.21 -6.28
CA SER A 101 2.56 8.42 -7.02
C SER A 101 3.90 8.25 -7.74
N SER A 102 3.95 8.60 -9.01
CA SER A 102 5.21 8.62 -9.77
C SER A 102 6.05 9.84 -9.39
N PRO A 103 7.38 9.82 -9.62
CA PRO A 103 8.23 10.99 -9.42
C PRO A 103 7.74 12.23 -10.18
N ALA A 104 7.21 12.06 -11.39
CA ALA A 104 6.65 13.16 -12.17
C ALA A 104 5.39 13.76 -11.52
N GLN A 105 4.50 12.92 -10.96
CA GLN A 105 3.30 13.35 -10.25
C GLN A 105 3.66 14.09 -8.96
N ILE A 106 4.62 13.57 -8.20
CA ILE A 106 5.13 14.25 -6.99
C ILE A 106 5.74 15.61 -7.34
N GLY A 107 6.59 15.65 -8.37
CA GLY A 107 7.21 16.88 -8.85
C GLY A 107 6.19 17.90 -9.34
N ARG A 108 5.13 17.46 -10.03
CA ARG A 108 4.03 18.32 -10.47
C ARG A 108 3.33 18.96 -9.29
N GLN A 109 2.91 18.19 -8.31
CA GLN A 109 2.23 18.71 -7.11
C GLN A 109 3.12 19.66 -6.32
N ALA A 110 4.41 19.33 -6.16
CA ALA A 110 5.37 20.21 -5.52
C ALA A 110 5.53 21.55 -6.26
N ALA A 111 5.60 21.53 -7.59
CA ALA A 111 5.69 22.74 -8.42
C ALA A 111 4.43 23.61 -8.30
N GLU A 112 3.25 23.01 -8.27
CA GLU A 112 1.98 23.72 -8.05
C GLU A 112 1.95 24.40 -6.67
N TRP A 113 2.41 23.71 -5.63
CA TRP A 113 2.51 24.28 -4.28
C TRP A 113 3.52 25.41 -4.17
N ILE A 114 4.70 25.25 -4.77
CA ILE A 114 5.73 26.29 -4.81
C ILE A 114 5.18 27.53 -5.55
N SER A 115 4.58 27.33 -6.72
CA SER A 115 4.01 28.42 -7.50
C SER A 115 2.94 29.19 -6.73
N SER A 116 2.05 28.47 -6.03
CA SER A 116 1.01 29.06 -5.19
C SER A 116 1.59 29.81 -3.99
N ALA A 117 2.62 29.26 -3.34
CA ALA A 117 3.27 29.87 -2.20
C ALA A 117 4.04 31.15 -2.56
N MET A 118 4.48 31.29 -3.80
CA MET A 118 5.21 32.47 -4.31
C MET A 118 4.27 33.58 -4.81
N GLN A 119 3.00 33.30 -5.04
CA GLN A 119 2.01 34.29 -5.46
C GLN A 119 1.58 35.12 -4.23
N GLY A 120 2.08 36.35 -4.09
CA GLY A 120 1.64 37.27 -3.05
C GLY A 120 2.74 37.86 -2.17
N GLY A 121 4.01 37.69 -2.52
CA GLY A 121 5.12 38.38 -1.83
C GLY A 121 5.52 37.83 -0.46
N THR A 122 4.73 36.93 0.10
CA THR A 122 5.05 36.24 1.38
C THR A 122 4.96 34.74 1.13
N VAL A 123 6.05 34.01 1.33
CA VAL A 123 6.08 32.55 1.17
C VAL A 123 5.26 31.90 2.29
N ARG A 124 4.13 31.30 1.93
CA ARG A 124 3.33 30.46 2.84
C ARG A 124 3.30 29.04 2.27
N LEU A 125 3.91 28.11 3.02
CA LEU A 125 3.81 26.70 2.67
C LEU A 125 2.38 26.19 2.96
N PRO A 126 1.80 25.35 2.09
CA PRO A 126 0.53 24.71 2.37
C PRO A 126 0.68 23.74 3.55
N PRO A 127 -0.40 23.42 4.27
CA PRO A 127 -0.37 22.36 5.27
C PRO A 127 0.00 21.02 4.64
N PRO A 128 0.53 20.08 5.43
CA PRO A 128 0.74 18.71 4.94
C PRO A 128 -0.54 18.14 4.32
N ALA A 129 -0.40 17.51 3.17
CA ALA A 129 -1.54 16.92 2.45
C ALA A 129 -1.12 15.62 1.76
N TYR A 130 -2.10 14.77 1.51
CA TYR A 130 -1.90 13.55 0.72
C TYR A 130 -1.62 13.87 -0.75
N PRO A 131 -0.99 12.94 -1.50
CA PRO A 131 -0.79 13.11 -2.93
C PRO A 131 -2.12 13.29 -3.67
N SER A 132 -2.23 14.37 -4.45
CA SER A 132 -3.39 14.63 -5.32
C SER A 132 -3.31 13.85 -6.63
N TYR A 133 -2.10 13.48 -7.03
CA TYR A 133 -1.82 12.70 -8.25
C TYR A 133 -1.31 11.33 -7.88
N PHE A 134 -2.00 10.32 -8.34
CA PHE A 134 -1.63 8.92 -8.12
C PHE A 134 -1.89 8.09 -9.37
N SER A 135 -1.39 6.89 -9.39
CA SER A 135 -1.63 5.88 -10.42
C SER A 135 -1.87 4.53 -9.78
N VAL A 136 -2.68 3.72 -10.45
CA VAL A 136 -2.84 2.31 -10.14
C VAL A 136 -1.98 1.50 -11.10
N SER A 137 -1.36 0.43 -10.63
CA SER A 137 -0.74 -0.58 -11.48
C SER A 137 -1.23 -1.97 -11.08
N ILE A 138 -1.55 -2.80 -12.08
CA ILE A 138 -2.09 -4.14 -11.90
C ILE A 138 -1.09 -5.18 -12.43
N ASN A 139 -1.02 -6.31 -11.75
CA ASN A 139 -0.33 -7.49 -12.22
C ASN A 139 -1.36 -8.51 -12.76
N ASP A 140 -1.59 -8.47 -14.07
CA ASP A 140 -2.56 -9.35 -14.72
C ASP A 140 -2.24 -10.83 -14.56
N GLN A 141 -0.98 -11.20 -14.42
CA GLN A 141 -0.57 -12.58 -14.22
C GLN A 141 -0.99 -13.06 -12.83
N VAL A 142 -0.74 -12.25 -11.80
CA VAL A 142 -1.17 -12.53 -10.43
C VAL A 142 -2.70 -12.53 -10.34
N ALA A 143 -3.37 -11.55 -10.96
CA ALA A 143 -4.83 -11.49 -11.00
C ALA A 143 -5.43 -12.78 -11.55
N ARG A 144 -5.00 -13.22 -12.74
CA ARG A 144 -5.47 -14.47 -13.36
C ARG A 144 -5.19 -15.69 -12.49
N SER A 145 -4.00 -15.79 -11.91
CA SER A 145 -3.62 -16.97 -11.12
C SER A 145 -4.37 -17.08 -9.79
N LEU A 146 -4.77 -15.96 -9.21
CA LEU A 146 -5.62 -15.92 -8.02
C LEU A 146 -7.13 -15.90 -8.31
N GLY A 147 -7.51 -15.86 -9.60
CA GLY A 147 -8.91 -15.86 -10.03
C GLY A 147 -9.61 -14.51 -9.94
N PHE A 148 -8.86 -13.40 -9.91
CA PHE A 148 -9.43 -12.05 -9.91
C PHE A 148 -9.65 -11.53 -11.33
N ILE A 149 -10.81 -10.93 -11.54
CA ILE A 149 -11.11 -10.11 -12.72
C ILE A 149 -11.14 -8.66 -12.25
N LEU A 150 -10.14 -7.89 -12.63
CA LEU A 150 -10.01 -6.49 -12.24
C LEU A 150 -10.41 -5.58 -13.40
N PRO A 151 -11.03 -4.42 -13.11
CA PRO A 151 -11.24 -3.39 -14.13
C PRO A 151 -9.89 -2.83 -14.61
N PRO A 152 -9.85 -2.19 -15.78
CA PRO A 152 -8.65 -1.47 -16.24
C PRO A 152 -8.13 -0.47 -15.22
N GLU A 153 -6.80 -0.24 -15.19
CA GLU A 153 -6.13 0.70 -14.27
C GLU A 153 -6.82 2.08 -14.27
N ALA A 154 -7.10 2.62 -15.46
CA ALA A 154 -7.75 3.92 -15.61
C ALA A 154 -9.16 4.00 -14.98
N ASP A 155 -9.90 2.89 -14.97
CA ASP A 155 -11.23 2.85 -14.36
C ASP A 155 -11.13 2.82 -12.82
N LEU A 156 -10.09 2.14 -12.29
CA LEU A 156 -9.80 2.16 -10.86
C LEU A 156 -9.35 3.54 -10.40
N GLU A 157 -8.48 4.20 -11.16
CA GLU A 157 -8.03 5.58 -10.89
C GLU A 157 -9.22 6.54 -10.80
N LYS A 158 -10.11 6.55 -11.81
CA LYS A 158 -11.33 7.38 -11.81
C LYS A 158 -12.24 7.15 -10.60
N ARG A 159 -12.41 5.88 -10.19
CA ARG A 159 -13.24 5.56 -9.01
C ARG A 159 -12.63 6.07 -7.72
N LEU A 160 -11.31 6.11 -7.62
CA LEU A 160 -10.59 6.64 -6.46
C LEU A 160 -10.62 8.17 -6.43
N GLU A 161 -10.45 8.84 -7.60
CA GLU A 161 -10.55 10.30 -7.72
C GLU A 161 -11.93 10.83 -7.30
N GLY A 162 -13.00 10.13 -7.63
CA GLY A 162 -14.37 10.53 -7.28
C GLY A 162 -14.77 10.31 -5.82
N ARG A 163 -13.85 9.81 -4.97
CA ARG A 163 -14.07 9.57 -3.52
C ARG A 163 -13.36 10.57 -2.61
N ASN A 164 -12.60 11.50 -3.18
CA ASN A 164 -11.92 12.59 -2.46
C ASN A 164 -12.78 13.84 -2.32
#